data_b7e9e7bd0387c6d3ff3f3f9391c450c3
#
_entry.id   b7e9e7bd0387c6d3ff3f3f9391c450c3
#
_cell.length_a   1.000
_cell.length_b   1.000
_cell.length_c   1.000
_cell.angle_alpha   90.00
_cell.angle_beta   90.00
_cell.angle_gamma   90.00
#
_symmetry.space_group_name_H-M   'P 1'
#
loop_
_entity.id
_entity.type
_entity.pdbx_description
1 polymer ?
#
loop_
_entity_poly.entity_id
_entity_poly.type
_entity_poly.pdbx_seq_one_letter_code
_entity_poly.pdbx_strand_id
1 'polypeptide(L)'
;SDQAVTNKVDGLPDGVTFDEATNTISGTPSEVGSYTVTVTTTDESGNATETTFTIDVEDTTKPTVKSVSDQTQEVNTEITPIKIEATDNSGQTVTNKVDGLPDGITFDEATNTISGTPSEVGSYDITVTTTDESGNATETTFTINVEDTTKPTVEDIADQTQEVNTEIEPIKIEATDNGGQAVTNKVDGLPDGVTFDEATNTISGTPSEVGSYDLSLIHI
;
A
#
# COMPACT_ATOMS: atom_id res chain seq x y z
N SER A 1 -14.04 70.86 11.98
CA SER A 1 -12.58 70.71 12.11
C SER A 1 -12.28 69.25 12.01
N ASP A 2 -11.43 68.87 11.04
CA ASP A 2 -10.91 67.55 10.93
C ASP A 2 -9.94 67.30 12.11
N GLN A 3 -10.48 66.68 13.15
CA GLN A 3 -9.62 66.20 14.25
C GLN A 3 -8.98 64.90 13.82
N ALA A 4 -7.71 64.70 14.20
CA ALA A 4 -7.02 63.44 13.97
C ALA A 4 -7.69 62.31 14.76
N VAL A 5 -7.82 61.16 14.16
CA VAL A 5 -8.33 59.95 14.80
C VAL A 5 -7.22 58.89 14.84
N THR A 6 -7.24 58.08 15.87
CA THR A 6 -6.36 56.89 16.01
C THR A 6 -7.21 55.63 15.93
N ASN A 7 -6.69 54.63 15.24
CA ASN A 7 -7.30 53.30 15.12
C ASN A 7 -6.50 52.26 15.90
N LYS A 8 -7.22 51.39 16.61
CA LYS A 8 -6.69 50.17 17.24
C LYS A 8 -7.48 49.00 16.65
N VAL A 9 -6.80 47.92 16.37
CA VAL A 9 -7.40 46.71 15.83
C VAL A 9 -7.06 45.53 16.75
N ASP A 10 -8.08 44.82 17.20
CA ASP A 10 -7.98 43.66 18.05
C ASP A 10 -8.66 42.45 17.37
N GLY A 11 -8.23 41.22 17.69
CA GLY A 11 -8.86 39.99 17.20
C GLY A 11 -8.39 39.53 15.82
N LEU A 12 -7.24 40.02 15.32
CA LEU A 12 -6.64 39.55 14.09
C LEU A 12 -6.14 38.10 14.24
N PRO A 13 -6.23 37.27 13.18
CA PRO A 13 -5.60 35.96 13.17
C PRO A 13 -4.07 36.06 13.25
N ASP A 14 -3.42 35.00 13.77
CA ASP A 14 -1.97 34.91 13.79
C ASP A 14 -1.37 35.03 12.37
N GLY A 15 -0.29 35.80 12.25
CA GLY A 15 0.35 36.13 10.98
C GLY A 15 -0.25 37.33 10.24
N VAL A 16 -1.34 37.93 10.77
CA VAL A 16 -1.94 39.15 10.27
C VAL A 16 -1.73 40.29 11.27
N THR A 17 -1.31 41.45 10.78
CA THR A 17 -0.98 42.61 11.61
C THR A 17 -1.67 43.87 11.13
N PHE A 18 -1.84 44.82 12.02
CA PHE A 18 -2.32 46.19 11.72
C PHE A 18 -1.16 47.17 11.76
N ASP A 19 -0.95 47.91 10.69
CA ASP A 19 0.02 49.01 10.60
C ASP A 19 -0.73 50.34 10.90
N GLU A 20 -0.48 50.92 12.06
CA GLU A 20 -1.08 52.18 12.49
C GLU A 20 -0.67 53.38 11.62
N ALA A 21 0.52 53.38 11.02
CA ALA A 21 1.02 54.48 10.20
C ALA A 21 0.28 54.60 8.86
N THR A 22 -0.09 53.45 8.29
CA THR A 22 -0.81 53.36 7.01
C THR A 22 -2.30 53.02 7.18
N ASN A 23 -2.75 52.74 8.42
CA ASN A 23 -4.09 52.24 8.75
C ASN A 23 -4.46 50.99 7.91
N THR A 24 -3.53 50.05 7.74
CA THR A 24 -3.72 48.90 6.88
C THR A 24 -3.57 47.59 7.65
N ILE A 25 -4.51 46.68 7.45
CA ILE A 25 -4.42 45.29 7.91
C ILE A 25 -3.78 44.47 6.77
N SER A 26 -2.70 43.71 7.08
CA SER A 26 -2.04 42.89 6.10
C SER A 26 -1.30 41.70 6.78
N GLY A 27 -0.97 40.70 6.00
CA GLY A 27 -0.24 39.50 6.47
C GLY A 27 -0.77 38.23 5.84
N THR A 28 -0.23 37.11 6.30
CA THR A 28 -0.64 35.77 5.87
C THR A 28 -1.11 35.01 7.12
N PRO A 29 -2.39 34.70 7.25
CA PRO A 29 -2.87 33.93 8.39
C PRO A 29 -2.28 32.53 8.38
N SER A 30 -1.96 32.01 9.55
CA SER A 30 -1.30 30.69 9.71
C SER A 30 -2.24 29.58 10.17
N GLU A 31 -3.46 29.92 10.61
CA GLU A 31 -4.41 28.94 11.14
C GLU A 31 -5.80 29.17 10.55
N VAL A 32 -6.48 28.07 10.25
CA VAL A 32 -7.88 28.03 9.81
C VAL A 32 -8.80 28.44 10.96
N GLY A 33 -9.78 29.27 10.66
CA GLY A 33 -10.73 29.71 11.67
C GLY A 33 -11.54 30.93 11.29
N SER A 34 -12.50 31.32 12.14
CA SER A 34 -13.31 32.52 12.00
C SER A 34 -12.92 33.50 13.10
N TYR A 35 -12.39 34.65 12.70
CA TYR A 35 -11.83 35.67 13.59
C TYR A 35 -12.70 36.91 13.58
N THR A 36 -13.26 37.26 14.74
CA THR A 36 -13.98 38.54 14.89
C THR A 36 -12.99 39.63 15.17
N VAL A 37 -12.85 40.55 14.24
CA VAL A 37 -11.94 41.70 14.31
C VAL A 37 -12.72 42.93 14.79
N THR A 38 -12.18 43.60 15.80
CA THR A 38 -12.76 44.88 16.34
C THR A 38 -11.82 46.00 16.01
N VAL A 39 -12.33 47.02 15.34
CA VAL A 39 -11.65 48.30 15.10
C VAL A 39 -12.23 49.34 16.02
N THR A 40 -11.40 49.91 16.90
CA THR A 40 -11.73 51.01 17.80
C THR A 40 -11.11 52.29 17.25
N THR A 41 -11.94 53.25 16.84
CA THR A 41 -11.52 54.56 16.38
C THR A 41 -11.75 55.59 17.47
N THR A 42 -10.71 56.31 17.88
CA THR A 42 -10.76 57.29 18.98
C THR A 42 -10.32 58.65 18.47
N ASP A 43 -11.08 59.71 18.80
CA ASP A 43 -10.75 61.11 18.54
C ASP A 43 -9.77 61.70 19.60
N GLU A 44 -9.24 62.90 19.35
CA GLU A 44 -8.34 63.63 20.30
C GLU A 44 -8.98 63.92 21.66
N SER A 45 -10.32 63.93 21.74
CA SER A 45 -11.07 64.16 22.98
C SER A 45 -11.34 62.89 23.78
N GLY A 46 -10.94 61.73 23.27
CA GLY A 46 -11.11 60.41 23.90
C GLY A 46 -12.48 59.78 23.61
N ASN A 47 -13.29 60.32 22.66
CA ASN A 47 -14.52 59.62 22.23
C ASN A 47 -14.16 58.51 21.30
N ALA A 48 -14.69 57.31 21.55
CA ALA A 48 -14.39 56.10 20.78
C ALA A 48 -15.65 55.52 20.15
N THR A 49 -15.45 54.94 18.95
CA THR A 49 -16.44 54.12 18.23
C THR A 49 -15.83 52.80 17.86
N GLU A 50 -16.59 51.72 18.05
CA GLU A 50 -16.17 50.38 17.68
C GLU A 50 -16.96 49.87 16.48
N THR A 51 -16.26 49.18 15.58
CA THR A 51 -16.85 48.48 14.45
C THR A 51 -16.24 47.08 14.40
N THR A 52 -17.06 46.09 14.14
CA THR A 52 -16.63 44.69 14.05
C THR A 52 -16.84 44.13 12.65
N PHE A 53 -15.95 43.24 12.21
CA PHE A 53 -16.10 42.41 11.01
C PHE A 53 -15.42 41.06 11.24
N THR A 54 -15.71 40.11 10.36
CA THR A 54 -15.14 38.75 10.45
C THR A 54 -14.11 38.54 9.36
N ILE A 55 -13.00 37.89 9.71
CA ILE A 55 -12.05 37.29 8.76
C ILE A 55 -12.22 35.79 8.88
N ASP A 56 -12.72 35.14 7.82
CA ASP A 56 -12.77 33.69 7.73
C ASP A 56 -11.53 33.21 6.97
N VAL A 57 -10.75 32.36 7.62
CA VAL A 57 -9.56 31.71 7.05
C VAL A 57 -9.92 30.27 6.79
N GLU A 58 -9.93 29.89 5.54
CA GLU A 58 -10.30 28.55 5.09
C GLU A 58 -9.09 27.88 4.41
N ASP A 59 -8.97 26.57 4.58
CA ASP A 59 -8.10 25.74 3.79
C ASP A 59 -8.91 25.01 2.72
N THR A 60 -8.62 25.32 1.47
CA THR A 60 -9.26 24.72 0.29
C THR A 60 -8.25 23.98 -0.59
N THR A 61 -7.01 23.87 -0.13
CA THR A 61 -5.93 23.21 -0.85
C THR A 61 -5.95 21.72 -0.52
N LYS A 62 -5.88 20.89 -1.55
CA LYS A 62 -5.82 19.44 -1.37
C LYS A 62 -4.42 19.01 -0.94
N PRO A 63 -4.30 17.99 -0.09
CA PRO A 63 -3.01 17.42 0.27
C PRO A 63 -2.27 16.87 -0.96
N THR A 64 -0.95 16.91 -0.90
CA THR A 64 -0.06 16.35 -1.90
C THR A 64 0.44 15.00 -1.44
N VAL A 65 0.27 13.97 -2.28
CA VAL A 65 0.73 12.59 -2.03
C VAL A 65 1.94 12.31 -2.90
N LYS A 66 2.99 11.76 -2.31
CA LYS A 66 4.14 11.26 -3.07
C LYS A 66 3.73 10.01 -3.83
N SER A 67 3.96 9.99 -5.14
CA SER A 67 3.60 8.85 -5.98
C SER A 67 4.32 7.58 -5.54
N VAL A 68 3.57 6.49 -5.45
CA VAL A 68 4.08 5.11 -5.31
C VAL A 68 4.13 4.50 -6.71
N SER A 69 5.24 3.86 -7.07
CA SER A 69 5.33 3.12 -8.33
C SER A 69 4.64 1.76 -8.20
N ASP A 70 4.23 1.21 -9.35
CA ASP A 70 3.72 -0.17 -9.40
C ASP A 70 4.75 -1.16 -8.84
N GLN A 71 4.26 -2.20 -8.19
CA GLN A 71 5.03 -3.22 -7.50
C GLN A 71 4.80 -4.59 -8.12
N THR A 72 5.83 -5.42 -8.18
CA THR A 72 5.72 -6.86 -8.46
C THR A 72 6.21 -7.62 -7.23
N GLN A 73 5.40 -8.55 -6.76
CA GLN A 73 5.64 -9.30 -5.52
C GLN A 73 5.49 -10.80 -5.77
N GLU A 74 6.25 -11.59 -5.06
CA GLU A 74 6.12 -13.05 -5.06
C GLU A 74 5.01 -13.48 -4.09
N VAL A 75 4.15 -14.40 -4.51
CA VAL A 75 3.08 -14.96 -3.67
C VAL A 75 3.69 -15.68 -2.45
N ASN A 76 2.98 -15.65 -1.33
CA ASN A 76 3.41 -16.24 -0.05
C ASN A 76 4.79 -15.79 0.46
N THR A 77 5.27 -14.64 -0.02
CA THR A 77 6.52 -14.01 0.43
C THR A 77 6.24 -12.62 0.99
N GLU A 78 6.85 -12.27 2.12
CA GLU A 78 6.67 -10.97 2.75
C GLU A 78 7.16 -9.84 1.83
N ILE A 79 6.31 -8.83 1.60
CA ILE A 79 6.67 -7.68 0.76
C ILE A 79 7.62 -6.72 1.49
N THR A 80 8.42 -6.00 0.73
CA THR A 80 9.11 -4.83 1.27
C THR A 80 8.06 -3.77 1.65
N PRO A 81 8.06 -3.28 2.90
CA PRO A 81 7.05 -2.32 3.35
C PRO A 81 7.00 -1.06 2.47
N ILE A 82 5.80 -0.66 2.07
CA ILE A 82 5.55 0.52 1.24
C ILE A 82 5.00 1.62 2.12
N LYS A 83 5.75 2.72 2.26
CA LYS A 83 5.33 3.87 3.05
C LYS A 83 4.57 4.87 2.20
N ILE A 84 3.40 5.30 2.67
CA ILE A 84 2.62 6.38 2.09
C ILE A 84 3.09 7.71 2.73
N GLU A 85 3.59 8.62 1.89
CA GLU A 85 4.07 9.93 2.30
C GLU A 85 3.16 11.01 1.70
N ALA A 86 2.60 11.86 2.55
CA ALA A 86 1.74 12.94 2.14
C ALA A 86 1.97 14.18 3.00
N THR A 87 1.72 15.37 2.43
CA THR A 87 1.87 16.67 3.08
C THR A 87 0.76 17.61 2.64
N ASP A 88 0.44 18.57 3.49
CA ASP A 88 -0.46 19.66 3.17
C ASP A 88 0.20 21.01 3.41
N ASN A 89 -0.30 22.07 2.72
CA ASN A 89 0.22 23.45 2.81
C ASN A 89 -0.14 24.16 4.12
N SER A 90 -1.24 23.75 4.76
CA SER A 90 -1.70 24.32 6.04
C SER A 90 -0.84 23.87 7.23
N GLY A 91 0.03 22.86 7.04
CA GLY A 91 0.80 22.24 8.10
C GLY A 91 -0.03 21.34 9.04
N GLN A 92 -1.32 21.15 8.74
CA GLN A 92 -2.20 20.24 9.45
C GLN A 92 -1.84 18.78 9.15
N THR A 93 -2.29 17.89 10.03
CA THR A 93 -2.11 16.45 9.82
C THR A 93 -3.01 15.95 8.69
N VAL A 94 -2.48 15.01 7.90
CA VAL A 94 -3.26 14.33 6.87
C VAL A 94 -3.52 12.89 7.30
N THR A 95 -4.67 12.36 6.92
CA THR A 95 -5.04 10.96 7.14
C THR A 95 -5.06 10.22 5.81
N ASN A 96 -4.55 8.97 5.81
CA ASN A 96 -4.53 8.11 4.65
C ASN A 96 -5.47 6.92 4.85
N LYS A 97 -6.23 6.60 3.81
CA LYS A 97 -7.02 5.38 3.69
C LYS A 97 -6.53 4.62 2.45
N VAL A 98 -6.40 3.31 2.56
CA VAL A 98 -5.95 2.46 1.46
C VAL A 98 -7.00 1.39 1.19
N ASP A 99 -7.45 1.31 -0.07
CA ASP A 99 -8.41 0.34 -0.55
C ASP A 99 -7.79 -0.52 -1.68
N GLY A 100 -8.30 -1.73 -1.89
CA GLY A 100 -7.90 -2.63 -2.97
C GLY A 100 -6.72 -3.54 -2.66
N LEU A 101 -6.26 -3.61 -1.41
CA LEU A 101 -5.15 -4.48 -1.01
C LEU A 101 -5.50 -5.97 -1.22
N PRO A 102 -4.55 -6.80 -1.72
CA PRO A 102 -4.73 -8.24 -1.78
C PRO A 102 -4.79 -8.87 -0.40
N ASP A 103 -5.38 -10.06 -0.32
CA ASP A 103 -5.42 -10.85 0.91
C ASP A 103 -4.01 -11.11 1.44
N GLY A 104 -3.84 -10.92 2.76
CA GLY A 104 -2.56 -11.03 3.46
C GLY A 104 -1.73 -9.73 3.50
N ILE A 105 -2.13 -8.69 2.78
CA ILE A 105 -1.55 -7.35 2.85
C ILE A 105 -2.46 -6.42 3.65
N THR A 106 -1.85 -5.61 4.51
CA THR A 106 -2.57 -4.66 5.38
C THR A 106 -1.94 -3.28 5.34
N PHE A 107 -2.73 -2.27 5.65
CA PHE A 107 -2.28 -0.90 5.87
C PHE A 107 -2.33 -0.56 7.36
N ASP A 108 -1.22 -0.08 7.90
CA ASP A 108 -1.11 0.45 9.26
C ASP A 108 -1.23 1.98 9.20
N GLU A 109 -2.36 2.51 9.65
CA GLU A 109 -2.65 3.95 9.70
C GLU A 109 -1.69 4.71 10.62
N ALA A 110 -1.21 4.10 11.72
CA ALA A 110 -0.32 4.75 12.67
C ALA A 110 1.07 5.02 12.09
N THR A 111 1.55 4.12 11.23
CA THR A 111 2.86 4.24 10.56
C THR A 111 2.74 4.66 9.11
N ASN A 112 1.52 4.75 8.56
CA ASN A 112 1.25 4.97 7.14
C ASN A 112 1.99 3.97 6.24
N THR A 113 1.97 2.68 6.60
CA THR A 113 2.76 1.66 5.93
C THR A 113 1.90 0.48 5.49
N ILE A 114 2.05 0.08 4.22
CA ILE A 114 1.49 -1.15 3.66
C ILE A 114 2.51 -2.25 3.82
N SER A 115 2.12 -3.40 4.39
CA SER A 115 2.99 -4.54 4.63
C SER A 115 2.20 -5.85 4.71
N GLY A 116 2.90 -6.98 4.70
CA GLY A 116 2.33 -8.31 4.84
C GLY A 116 2.81 -9.29 3.79
N THR A 117 2.07 -10.39 3.62
CA THR A 117 2.39 -11.50 2.71
C THR A 117 1.17 -11.80 1.85
N PRO A 118 1.20 -11.51 0.54
CA PRO A 118 0.06 -11.77 -0.32
C PRO A 118 -0.15 -13.28 -0.50
N SER A 119 -1.39 -13.75 -0.41
CA SER A 119 -1.72 -15.18 -0.45
C SER A 119 -2.22 -15.68 -1.81
N GLU A 120 -2.52 -14.78 -2.75
CA GLU A 120 -3.08 -15.13 -4.05
C GLU A 120 -2.40 -14.37 -5.19
N VAL A 121 -2.13 -15.06 -6.29
CA VAL A 121 -1.63 -14.47 -7.53
C VAL A 121 -2.71 -13.60 -8.17
N GLY A 122 -2.34 -12.41 -8.63
CA GLY A 122 -3.27 -11.48 -9.27
C GLY A 122 -2.70 -10.09 -9.45
N SER A 123 -3.48 -9.23 -10.11
CA SER A 123 -3.17 -7.81 -10.28
C SER A 123 -4.20 -7.00 -9.49
N TYR A 124 -3.73 -6.17 -8.57
CA TYR A 124 -4.55 -5.44 -7.61
C TYR A 124 -4.33 -3.94 -7.77
N ASP A 125 -5.40 -3.22 -8.10
CA ASP A 125 -5.37 -1.76 -8.18
C ASP A 125 -5.59 -1.17 -6.80
N ILE A 126 -4.58 -0.51 -6.28
CA ILE A 126 -4.58 0.09 -4.94
C ILE A 126 -4.94 1.57 -5.06
N THR A 127 -5.91 2.00 -4.27
CA THR A 127 -6.30 3.41 -4.16
C THR A 127 -5.93 3.94 -2.79
N VAL A 128 -5.14 5.00 -2.77
CA VAL A 128 -4.81 5.76 -1.55
C VAL A 128 -5.60 7.06 -1.58
N THR A 129 -6.48 7.25 -0.60
CA THR A 129 -7.21 8.49 -0.37
C THR A 129 -6.59 9.21 0.81
N THR A 130 -6.01 10.38 0.56
CA THR A 130 -5.42 11.25 1.58
C THR A 130 -6.33 12.44 1.82
N THR A 131 -6.69 12.70 3.07
CA THR A 131 -7.61 13.77 3.47
C THR A 131 -6.95 14.64 4.55
N ASP A 132 -7.02 15.97 4.41
CA ASP A 132 -6.63 16.94 5.43
C ASP A 132 -7.71 17.14 6.50
N GLU A 133 -7.42 17.95 7.53
CA GLU A 133 -8.39 18.25 8.61
C GLU A 133 -9.57 19.14 8.13
N SER A 134 -9.40 19.85 7.03
CA SER A 134 -10.44 20.69 6.41
C SER A 134 -11.38 19.90 5.50
N GLY A 135 -11.08 18.62 5.23
CA GLY A 135 -11.88 17.72 4.41
C GLY A 135 -11.51 17.74 2.93
N ASN A 136 -10.42 18.41 2.52
CA ASN A 136 -9.95 18.33 1.15
C ASN A 136 -9.23 16.99 0.93
N ALA A 137 -9.51 16.31 -0.19
CA ALA A 137 -8.98 14.98 -0.44
C ALA A 137 -8.28 14.86 -1.80
N THR A 138 -7.23 14.04 -1.82
CA THR A 138 -6.50 13.61 -3.02
C THR A 138 -6.50 12.10 -3.10
N GLU A 139 -6.77 11.56 -4.27
CA GLU A 139 -6.64 10.14 -4.57
C GLU A 139 -5.42 9.87 -5.45
N THR A 140 -4.68 8.80 -5.13
CA THR A 140 -3.55 8.31 -5.91
C THR A 140 -3.68 6.80 -6.04
N THR A 141 -3.36 6.27 -7.22
CA THR A 141 -3.46 4.84 -7.51
C THR A 141 -2.11 4.26 -7.92
N PHE A 142 -1.87 3.00 -7.61
CA PHE A 142 -0.77 2.18 -8.11
C PHE A 142 -1.21 0.71 -8.13
N THR A 143 -0.46 -0.14 -8.80
CA THR A 143 -0.79 -1.58 -8.93
C THR A 143 0.17 -2.43 -8.12
N ILE A 144 -0.33 -3.45 -7.44
CA ILE A 144 0.45 -4.55 -6.90
C ILE A 144 0.17 -5.80 -7.74
N ASN A 145 1.17 -6.26 -8.50
CA ASN A 145 1.12 -7.53 -9.24
C ASN A 145 1.74 -8.62 -8.36
N VAL A 146 0.95 -9.59 -7.98
CA VAL A 146 1.41 -10.78 -7.25
C VAL A 146 1.58 -11.91 -8.25
N GLU A 147 2.80 -12.41 -8.35
CA GLU A 147 3.20 -13.45 -9.30
C GLU A 147 3.75 -14.66 -8.54
N ASP A 148 3.69 -15.83 -9.16
CA ASP A 148 4.40 -17.02 -8.75
C ASP A 148 5.50 -17.28 -9.77
N THR A 149 6.74 -17.04 -9.38
CA THR A 149 7.94 -17.26 -10.22
C THR A 149 8.86 -18.33 -9.64
N THR A 150 8.49 -18.87 -8.49
CA THR A 150 9.24 -19.91 -7.80
C THR A 150 8.94 -21.26 -8.44
N LYS A 151 9.98 -22.00 -8.77
CA LYS A 151 9.81 -23.35 -9.32
C LYS A 151 9.44 -24.33 -8.21
N PRO A 152 8.56 -25.31 -8.51
CA PRO A 152 8.27 -26.37 -7.55
C PRO A 152 9.54 -27.14 -7.13
N THR A 153 9.54 -27.61 -5.92
CA THR A 153 10.58 -28.48 -5.35
C THR A 153 10.06 -29.90 -5.23
N VAL A 154 10.93 -30.87 -5.46
CA VAL A 154 10.63 -32.29 -5.35
C VAL A 154 11.58 -32.92 -4.33
N GLU A 155 11.06 -33.82 -3.53
CA GLU A 155 11.91 -34.63 -2.65
C GLU A 155 12.80 -35.58 -3.44
N ASP A 156 14.06 -35.74 -3.02
CA ASP A 156 15.00 -36.63 -3.64
C ASP A 156 14.50 -38.07 -3.60
N ILE A 157 14.48 -38.74 -4.76
CA ILE A 157 14.13 -40.17 -4.86
C ILE A 157 15.43 -40.96 -5.05
N ALA A 158 15.68 -41.85 -4.13
CA ALA A 158 16.88 -42.71 -4.20
C ALA A 158 16.81 -43.71 -5.34
N ASP A 159 17.96 -44.11 -5.88
CA ASP A 159 18.06 -45.17 -6.89
C ASP A 159 17.42 -46.46 -6.38
N GLN A 160 16.67 -47.13 -7.27
CA GLN A 160 15.96 -48.37 -6.96
C GLN A 160 16.64 -49.57 -7.65
N THR A 161 16.68 -50.72 -6.96
CA THR A 161 17.09 -51.99 -7.54
C THR A 161 15.96 -53.00 -7.38
N GLN A 162 15.49 -53.53 -8.50
CA GLN A 162 14.34 -54.42 -8.54
C GLN A 162 14.62 -55.69 -9.29
N GLU A 163 13.97 -56.79 -8.91
CA GLU A 163 14.03 -58.06 -9.66
C GLU A 163 13.07 -58.03 -10.83
N VAL A 164 13.52 -58.53 -12.01
CA VAL A 164 12.66 -58.63 -13.19
C VAL A 164 11.45 -59.56 -12.93
N ASN A 165 10.30 -59.22 -13.48
CA ASN A 165 9.03 -59.93 -13.28
C ASN A 165 8.56 -59.98 -11.81
N THR A 166 9.00 -59.05 -10.98
CA THR A 166 8.55 -58.88 -9.61
C THR A 166 7.94 -57.46 -9.47
N GLU A 167 6.81 -57.32 -8.80
CA GLU A 167 6.15 -56.04 -8.56
C GLU A 167 7.05 -55.13 -7.70
N ILE A 168 7.24 -53.89 -8.13
CA ILE A 168 8.00 -52.90 -7.38
C ILE A 168 7.22 -52.36 -6.20
N GLU A 169 7.87 -52.01 -5.11
CA GLU A 169 7.21 -51.16 -4.09
C GLU A 169 6.85 -49.83 -4.69
N PRO A 170 5.59 -49.37 -4.52
CA PRO A 170 5.15 -48.12 -5.10
C PRO A 170 6.00 -46.93 -4.67
N ILE A 171 6.51 -46.17 -5.64
CA ILE A 171 7.30 -44.96 -5.40
C ILE A 171 6.41 -43.74 -5.54
N LYS A 172 6.15 -43.04 -4.45
CA LYS A 172 5.36 -41.80 -4.46
C LYS A 172 6.28 -40.62 -4.73
N ILE A 173 5.86 -39.75 -5.67
CA ILE A 173 6.53 -38.50 -5.96
C ILE A 173 5.86 -37.40 -5.13
N GLU A 174 6.64 -36.75 -4.26
CA GLU A 174 6.18 -35.63 -3.46
C GLU A 174 6.82 -34.34 -3.98
N ALA A 175 5.98 -33.42 -4.43
CA ALA A 175 6.39 -32.12 -4.93
C ALA A 175 5.61 -31.03 -4.21
N THR A 176 6.25 -29.90 -3.94
CA THR A 176 5.66 -28.74 -3.28
C THR A 176 6.04 -27.48 -4.03
N ASP A 177 5.13 -26.51 -3.97
CA ASP A 177 5.32 -25.19 -4.53
C ASP A 177 4.87 -24.12 -3.54
N ASN A 178 5.46 -22.90 -3.61
CA ASN A 178 5.11 -21.80 -2.72
C ASN A 178 3.81 -21.10 -3.15
N GLY A 179 3.39 -21.24 -4.41
CA GLY A 179 2.15 -20.63 -4.94
C GLY A 179 0.87 -21.29 -4.45
N GLY A 180 1.00 -22.44 -3.74
CA GLY A 180 -0.14 -23.19 -3.23
C GLY A 180 -0.99 -23.88 -4.31
N GLN A 181 -0.55 -23.84 -5.56
CA GLN A 181 -1.20 -24.53 -6.67
C GLN A 181 -0.78 -26.00 -6.72
N ALA A 182 -1.62 -26.84 -7.34
CA ALA A 182 -1.29 -28.25 -7.53
C ALA A 182 -0.14 -28.41 -8.54
N VAL A 183 0.94 -29.03 -8.10
CA VAL A 183 2.08 -29.38 -8.98
C VAL A 183 1.69 -30.60 -9.82
N THR A 184 1.83 -30.49 -11.13
CA THR A 184 1.70 -31.62 -12.06
C THR A 184 3.06 -32.25 -12.31
N ASN A 185 3.14 -33.59 -12.17
CA ASN A 185 4.34 -34.36 -12.39
C ASN A 185 4.21 -35.20 -13.68
N LYS A 186 5.30 -35.31 -14.43
CA LYS A 186 5.43 -36.21 -15.56
C LYS A 186 6.73 -37.02 -15.39
N VAL A 187 6.65 -38.31 -15.63
CA VAL A 187 7.82 -39.23 -15.57
C VAL A 187 8.06 -39.80 -16.93
N ASP A 188 9.30 -39.63 -17.45
CA ASP A 188 9.76 -40.22 -18.70
C ASP A 188 10.88 -41.26 -18.42
N GLY A 189 11.01 -42.25 -19.28
CA GLY A 189 12.08 -43.26 -19.21
C GLY A 189 11.73 -44.52 -18.41
N LEU A 190 10.45 -44.70 -18.02
CA LEU A 190 10.03 -45.91 -17.30
C LEU A 190 10.27 -47.18 -18.11
N PRO A 191 10.73 -48.32 -17.48
CA PRO A 191 10.83 -49.60 -18.14
C PRO A 191 9.47 -50.19 -18.50
N ASP A 192 9.45 -51.10 -19.49
CA ASP A 192 8.25 -51.81 -19.86
C ASP A 192 7.65 -52.56 -18.65
N GLY A 193 6.33 -52.38 -18.47
CA GLY A 193 5.58 -52.95 -17.35
C GLY A 193 5.50 -52.07 -16.11
N VAL A 194 6.21 -50.92 -16.09
CA VAL A 194 6.13 -49.92 -15.03
C VAL A 194 5.41 -48.67 -15.54
N THR A 195 4.50 -48.09 -14.76
CA THR A 195 3.68 -46.93 -15.14
C THR A 195 3.72 -45.87 -14.05
N PHE A 196 3.46 -44.65 -14.45
CA PHE A 196 3.20 -43.52 -13.56
C PHE A 196 1.71 -43.18 -13.56
N ASP A 197 1.11 -43.14 -12.39
CA ASP A 197 -0.26 -42.67 -12.18
C ASP A 197 -0.24 -41.21 -11.74
N GLU A 198 -0.65 -40.32 -12.64
CA GLU A 198 -0.72 -38.87 -12.43
C GLU A 198 -1.73 -38.48 -11.30
N ALA A 199 -2.79 -39.28 -11.10
CA ALA A 199 -3.81 -38.96 -10.09
C ALA A 199 -3.29 -39.19 -8.65
N THR A 200 -2.42 -40.19 -8.47
CA THR A 200 -1.81 -40.54 -7.17
C THR A 200 -0.36 -40.10 -7.05
N ASN A 201 0.23 -39.57 -8.12
CA ASN A 201 1.67 -39.25 -8.21
C ASN A 201 2.55 -40.47 -7.85
N THR A 202 2.19 -41.66 -8.33
CA THR A 202 2.85 -42.90 -7.91
C THR A 202 3.37 -43.70 -9.11
N ILE A 203 4.62 -44.15 -9.05
CA ILE A 203 5.21 -45.08 -9.98
C ILE A 203 4.98 -46.50 -9.42
N SER A 204 4.43 -47.40 -10.23
CA SER A 204 4.16 -48.79 -9.83
C SER A 204 4.18 -49.71 -11.05
N GLY A 205 4.21 -51.02 -10.81
CA GLY A 205 4.15 -52.03 -11.85
C GLY A 205 5.21 -53.13 -11.69
N THR A 206 5.41 -53.93 -12.76
CA THR A 206 6.29 -55.07 -12.79
C THR A 206 7.21 -54.95 -14.01
N PRO A 207 8.52 -54.65 -13.85
CA PRO A 207 9.43 -54.54 -14.98
C PRO A 207 9.59 -55.88 -15.68
N SER A 208 9.47 -55.92 -17.01
CA SER A 208 9.54 -57.14 -17.81
C SER A 208 10.90 -57.44 -18.40
N GLU A 209 11.87 -56.51 -18.33
CA GLU A 209 13.19 -56.64 -18.91
C GLU A 209 14.29 -56.20 -17.92
N VAL A 210 15.44 -56.82 -18.03
CA VAL A 210 16.67 -56.45 -17.26
C VAL A 210 17.34 -55.26 -17.95
N GLY A 211 17.61 -54.19 -17.18
CA GLY A 211 18.29 -53.02 -17.70
C GLY A 211 18.56 -51.98 -16.61
N SER A 212 19.24 -50.91 -16.98
CA SER A 212 19.36 -49.68 -16.18
C SER A 212 18.59 -48.58 -16.91
N TYR A 213 17.67 -47.92 -16.19
CA TYR A 213 16.77 -46.95 -16.74
C TYR A 213 16.97 -45.64 -16.00
N ASP A 214 17.36 -44.60 -16.73
CA ASP A 214 17.44 -43.23 -16.20
C ASP A 214 16.07 -42.56 -16.34
N LEU A 215 15.43 -42.32 -15.23
CA LEU A 215 14.13 -41.66 -15.19
C LEU A 215 14.29 -40.15 -15.15
N SER A 216 13.52 -39.45 -15.93
CA SER A 216 13.41 -38.00 -15.91
C SER A 216 12.08 -37.61 -15.30
N LEU A 217 12.11 -36.76 -14.26
CA LEU A 217 10.94 -36.18 -13.63
C LEU A 217 10.82 -34.73 -14.10
N ILE A 218 9.68 -34.38 -14.68
CA ILE A 218 9.37 -33.04 -15.21
C ILE A 218 8.18 -32.51 -14.45
N HIS A 219 8.31 -31.29 -13.91
CA HIS A 219 7.26 -30.57 -13.23
C HIS A 219 6.75 -29.46 -14.12
N ILE A 220 5.43 -29.25 -14.15
CA ILE A 220 4.79 -28.21 -14.92
C ILE A 220 3.79 -27.47 -14.02
#